data_5d666ed2ffe567049fc232362d5d52aa
#
_entry.id   5d666ed2ffe567049fc232362d5d52aa
#
_cell.length_a   1.000
_cell.length_b   1.000
_cell.length_c   1.000
_cell.angle_alpha   90.00
_cell.angle_beta   90.00
_cell.angle_gamma   90.00
#
_symmetry.space_group_name_H-M   'P 1'
#
loop_
_entity.id
_entity.type
_entity.pdbx_description
1 polymer ?
#
loop_
_entity_poly.entity_id
_entity_poly.type
_entity_poly.pdbx_seq_one_letter_code
_entity_poly.pdbx_strand_id
1 'polypeptide(L)'
;MYVNFNKTIKIKYKEGVDPITILPNGDWIDLRCAEDTTLKAGEFKYIPLGVAMQLPEGFEAIVVPRSSTFAKYGVLQTNSIGVIDNSYCGNNDWWHFPALAMRDTFIPKNARICQFRLLPNQMNIIMQKVNHLSNNDRGGLGSTGTN
;
A
#
# COMPACT_ATOMS: atom_id res chain seq x y z
N MET A 1 -8.53 27.65 15.65
CA MET A 1 -9.21 26.43 16.16
C MET A 1 -9.00 25.32 15.14
N TYR A 2 -8.20 24.32 15.47
CA TYR A 2 -8.05 23.14 14.60
C TYR A 2 -9.23 22.22 14.87
N VAL A 3 -10.14 22.12 13.91
CA VAL A 3 -11.20 21.12 13.97
C VAL A 3 -10.56 19.77 13.60
N ASN A 4 -10.30 18.97 14.58
CA ASN A 4 -9.75 17.62 14.39
C ASN A 4 -10.90 16.72 13.89
N PHE A 5 -11.09 16.65 12.58
CA PHE A 5 -12.03 15.71 11.99
C PHE A 5 -11.39 14.32 11.96
N ASN A 6 -11.61 13.53 13.00
CA ASN A 6 -11.26 12.12 12.97
C ASN A 6 -12.07 11.43 11.89
N LYS A 7 -11.39 10.71 11.01
CA LYS A 7 -12.01 9.81 10.04
C LYS A 7 -12.03 8.40 10.62
N THR A 8 -13.07 7.65 10.30
CA THR A 8 -13.23 6.28 10.78
C THR A 8 -13.03 5.29 9.64
N ILE A 9 -12.18 4.29 9.86
CA ILE A 9 -12.06 3.09 9.02
C ILE A 9 -12.84 1.98 9.72
N LYS A 10 -13.78 1.34 9.02
CA LYS A 10 -14.37 0.09 9.49
C LYS A 10 -13.48 -1.06 9.02
N ILE A 11 -13.06 -1.92 9.94
CA ILE A 11 -12.10 -2.97 9.65
C ILE A 11 -12.62 -4.32 10.13
N LYS A 12 -12.35 -5.33 9.32
CA LYS A 12 -12.60 -6.73 9.58
C LYS A 12 -11.29 -7.48 9.55
N TYR A 13 -11.06 -8.36 10.53
CA TYR A 13 -9.85 -9.18 10.63
C TYR A 13 -10.14 -10.64 10.33
N LYS A 14 -9.18 -11.34 9.75
CA LYS A 14 -9.15 -12.81 9.77
C LYS A 14 -8.78 -13.30 11.17
N GLU A 15 -9.28 -14.49 11.51
CA GLU A 15 -8.99 -15.12 12.79
C GLU A 15 -7.48 -15.24 13.05
N GLY A 16 -7.06 -14.88 14.25
CA GLY A 16 -5.67 -14.99 14.70
C GLY A 16 -4.74 -13.91 14.16
N VAL A 17 -5.26 -12.90 13.46
CA VAL A 17 -4.46 -11.72 13.08
C VAL A 17 -4.54 -10.69 14.22
N ASP A 18 -3.37 -10.26 14.68
CA ASP A 18 -3.30 -9.23 15.72
C ASP A 18 -3.86 -7.91 15.20
N PRO A 19 -4.66 -7.19 16.01
CA PRO A 19 -5.22 -5.91 15.62
C PRO A 19 -4.15 -4.89 15.23
N ILE A 20 -4.52 -3.98 14.33
CA ILE A 20 -3.70 -2.83 13.97
C ILE A 20 -3.52 -1.93 15.20
N THR A 21 -2.27 -1.51 15.40
CA THR A 21 -1.92 -0.52 16.43
C THR A 21 -1.51 0.78 15.72
N ILE A 22 -2.22 1.87 16.03
CA ILE A 22 -1.84 3.20 15.56
C ILE A 22 -0.84 3.78 16.55
N LEU A 23 0.39 4.03 16.05
CA LEU A 23 1.47 4.58 16.88
C LEU A 23 1.39 6.11 16.88
N PRO A 24 1.63 6.77 18.04
CA PRO A 24 1.48 8.22 18.14
C PRO A 24 2.56 9.00 17.37
N ASN A 25 3.66 8.37 17.00
CA ASN A 25 4.83 9.02 16.40
C ASN A 25 5.00 8.74 14.90
N GLY A 26 3.96 8.28 14.20
CA GLY A 26 4.04 7.98 12.78
C GLY A 26 2.73 8.23 12.06
N ASP A 27 2.83 8.67 10.81
CA ASP A 27 1.66 8.89 9.95
C ASP A 27 1.19 7.61 9.25
N TRP A 28 2.10 6.65 9.08
CA TRP A 28 1.82 5.39 8.40
C TRP A 28 1.41 4.31 9.40
N ILE A 29 0.51 3.45 8.96
CA ILE A 29 -0.07 2.39 9.78
C ILE A 29 0.46 1.04 9.30
N ASP A 30 1.10 0.28 10.19
CA ASP A 30 1.66 -1.03 9.87
C ASP A 30 0.58 -2.10 9.65
N LEU A 31 0.82 -2.95 8.66
CA LEU A 31 0.03 -4.15 8.36
C LEU A 31 0.86 -5.40 8.59
N ARG A 32 0.17 -6.49 8.96
CA ARG A 32 0.77 -7.75 9.37
C ARG A 32 0.57 -8.84 8.35
N CYS A 33 1.53 -9.74 8.26
CA CYS A 33 1.37 -11.01 7.56
C CYS A 33 0.33 -11.87 8.31
N ALA A 34 -0.70 -12.35 7.59
CA ALA A 34 -1.81 -13.08 8.22
C ALA A 34 -1.51 -14.56 8.51
N GLU A 35 -0.44 -15.09 7.95
CA GLU A 35 -0.05 -16.50 8.07
C GLU A 35 1.47 -16.65 8.01
N ASP A 36 1.99 -17.77 8.54
CA ASP A 36 3.38 -18.14 8.31
C ASP A 36 3.63 -18.33 6.81
N THR A 37 4.64 -17.65 6.28
CA THR A 37 4.93 -17.63 4.85
C THR A 37 6.38 -18.01 4.59
N THR A 38 6.58 -19.12 3.88
CA THR A 38 7.89 -19.56 3.39
C THR A 38 7.97 -19.35 1.89
N LEU A 39 9.02 -18.68 1.43
CA LEU A 39 9.28 -18.45 0.00
C LEU A 39 10.72 -18.86 -0.34
N LYS A 40 10.90 -19.49 -1.49
CA LYS A 40 12.19 -19.67 -2.13
C LYS A 40 12.58 -18.46 -2.95
N ALA A 41 13.87 -18.25 -3.13
CA ALA A 41 14.36 -17.19 -4.03
C ALA A 41 13.70 -17.31 -5.40
N GLY A 42 13.15 -16.19 -5.91
CA GLY A 42 12.45 -16.12 -7.18
C GLY A 42 10.95 -16.47 -7.13
N GLU A 43 10.44 -16.95 -6.00
CA GLU A 43 9.01 -17.20 -5.85
C GLU A 43 8.22 -15.90 -5.66
N PHE A 44 7.02 -15.87 -6.25
CA PHE A 44 6.04 -14.81 -6.09
C PHE A 44 4.83 -15.33 -5.30
N LYS A 45 4.32 -14.50 -4.38
CA LYS A 45 3.09 -14.80 -3.64
C LYS A 45 2.36 -13.52 -3.29
N TYR A 46 1.03 -13.56 -3.38
CA TYR A 46 0.17 -12.59 -2.70
C TYR A 46 0.09 -12.96 -1.22
N ILE A 47 0.89 -12.29 -0.39
CA ILE A 47 0.88 -12.54 1.06
C ILE A 47 -0.39 -11.92 1.64
N PRO A 48 -1.26 -12.70 2.30
CA PRO A 48 -2.47 -12.15 2.89
C PRO A 48 -2.14 -11.28 4.10
N LEU A 49 -2.80 -10.13 4.18
CA LEU A 49 -2.66 -9.19 5.30
C LEU A 49 -3.76 -9.37 6.35
N GLY A 50 -4.75 -10.20 6.05
CA GLY A 50 -5.80 -10.58 6.99
C GLY A 50 -6.74 -9.45 7.40
N VAL A 51 -6.84 -8.39 6.59
CA VAL A 51 -7.73 -7.26 6.81
C VAL A 51 -8.57 -6.99 5.57
N ALA A 52 -9.81 -6.59 5.80
CA ALA A 52 -10.70 -6.00 4.81
C ALA A 52 -11.27 -4.72 5.43
N MET A 53 -11.28 -3.64 4.68
CA MET A 53 -11.60 -2.32 5.24
C MET A 53 -12.62 -1.58 4.38
N GLN A 54 -13.49 -0.84 5.06
CA GLN A 54 -14.27 0.23 4.46
C GLN A 54 -13.62 1.56 4.83
N LEU A 55 -13.00 2.20 3.86
CA LEU A 55 -12.35 3.48 4.03
C LEU A 55 -13.39 4.60 4.17
N PRO A 56 -13.04 5.74 4.79
CA PRO A 56 -13.93 6.89 4.82
C PRO A 56 -14.29 7.37 3.43
N GLU A 57 -15.50 7.89 3.26
CA GLU A 57 -15.92 8.50 2.00
C GLU A 57 -14.94 9.59 1.55
N GLY A 58 -14.60 9.58 0.26
CA GLY A 58 -13.65 10.52 -0.34
C GLY A 58 -12.17 10.18 -0.14
N PHE A 59 -11.86 8.98 0.37
CA PHE A 59 -10.48 8.54 0.60
C PHE A 59 -10.19 7.20 -0.06
N GLU A 60 -8.95 7.03 -0.45
CA GLU A 60 -8.33 5.79 -0.89
C GLU A 60 -7.11 5.50 -0.03
N ALA A 61 -6.52 4.32 -0.17
CA ALA A 61 -5.30 3.98 0.54
C ALA A 61 -4.19 3.59 -0.41
N ILE A 62 -2.96 3.83 0.02
CA ILE A 62 -1.77 3.26 -0.61
C ILE A 62 -1.02 2.39 0.39
N VAL A 63 -0.50 1.27 -0.11
CA VAL A 63 0.28 0.29 0.64
C VAL A 63 1.69 0.24 0.08
N VAL A 64 2.68 0.38 0.95
CA VAL A 64 4.10 0.30 0.61
C VAL A 64 4.84 -0.59 1.60
N PRO A 65 6.03 -1.10 1.26
CA PRO A 65 6.87 -1.82 2.22
C PRO A 65 7.27 -0.91 3.39
N ARG A 66 7.63 -1.51 4.52
CA ARG A 66 8.35 -0.79 5.56
C ARG A 66 9.83 -0.66 5.16
N SER A 67 10.52 0.30 5.76
CA SER A 67 11.95 0.53 5.51
C SER A 67 12.82 -0.71 5.78
N SER A 68 12.40 -1.58 6.69
CA SER A 68 13.12 -2.80 7.06
C SER A 68 12.66 -4.07 6.31
N THR A 69 11.62 -4.00 5.49
CA THR A 69 11.01 -5.19 4.88
C THR A 69 11.99 -5.98 4.04
N PHE A 70 12.71 -5.31 3.14
CA PHE A 70 13.67 -6.00 2.28
C PHE A 70 14.89 -6.51 3.05
N ALA A 71 15.47 -5.70 3.91
CA ALA A 71 16.63 -6.11 4.69
C ALA A 71 16.33 -7.32 5.56
N LYS A 72 15.16 -7.34 6.20
CA LYS A 72 14.77 -8.40 7.13
C LYS A 72 14.26 -9.66 6.45
N TYR A 73 13.46 -9.53 5.40
CA TYR A 73 12.76 -10.66 4.76
C TYR A 73 13.16 -10.91 3.30
N GLY A 74 13.93 -10.03 2.68
CA GLY A 74 14.39 -10.19 1.31
C GLY A 74 13.27 -10.22 0.26
N VAL A 75 12.12 -9.60 0.54
CA VAL A 75 11.00 -9.53 -0.38
C VAL A 75 10.83 -8.14 -0.95
N LEU A 76 10.50 -8.07 -2.24
CA LEU A 76 10.11 -6.84 -2.94
C LEU A 76 8.59 -6.83 -3.14
N GLN A 77 8.00 -5.65 -3.05
CA GLN A 77 6.60 -5.45 -3.46
C GLN A 77 6.56 -5.28 -4.99
N THR A 78 5.90 -6.21 -5.68
CA THR A 78 5.97 -6.30 -7.14
C THR A 78 5.21 -5.21 -7.88
N ASN A 79 4.22 -4.61 -7.25
CA ASN A 79 3.45 -3.49 -7.81
C ASN A 79 3.97 -2.12 -7.36
N SER A 80 5.12 -2.04 -6.72
CA SER A 80 5.76 -0.84 -6.17
C SER A 80 4.90 -0.14 -5.12
N ILE A 81 3.69 0.28 -5.47
CA ILE A 81 2.68 0.87 -4.58
C ILE A 81 1.39 0.08 -4.75
N GLY A 82 0.88 -0.46 -3.65
CA GLY A 82 -0.46 -1.07 -3.62
C GLY A 82 -1.52 0.02 -3.58
N VAL A 83 -2.45 -0.02 -4.51
CA VAL A 83 -3.56 0.94 -4.55
C VAL A 83 -4.82 0.25 -4.05
N ILE A 84 -5.42 0.81 -3.01
CA ILE A 84 -6.71 0.36 -2.47
C ILE A 84 -7.75 1.43 -2.80
N ASP A 85 -8.52 1.16 -3.82
CA ASP A 85 -9.64 2.02 -4.21
C ASP A 85 -10.70 2.06 -3.10
N ASN A 86 -11.40 3.19 -2.95
CA ASN A 86 -12.47 3.31 -1.98
C ASN A 86 -13.56 2.24 -2.19
N SER A 87 -13.82 1.84 -3.43
CA SER A 87 -14.80 0.81 -3.78
C SER A 87 -14.40 -0.61 -3.39
N TYR A 88 -13.12 -0.85 -3.10
CA TYR A 88 -12.60 -2.15 -2.62
C TYR A 88 -12.89 -2.32 -1.13
N CYS A 89 -14.16 -2.48 -0.76
CA CYS A 89 -14.64 -2.41 0.61
C CYS A 89 -15.64 -3.51 0.98
N GLY A 90 -15.69 -4.59 0.22
CA GLY A 90 -16.59 -5.74 0.48
C GLY A 90 -16.07 -6.66 1.59
N ASN A 91 -16.95 -7.53 2.08
CA ASN A 91 -16.64 -8.47 3.16
C ASN A 91 -15.51 -9.46 2.82
N ASN A 92 -15.27 -9.70 1.52
CA ASN A 92 -14.24 -10.61 1.03
C ASN A 92 -13.15 -9.88 0.24
N ASP A 93 -13.11 -8.57 0.28
CA ASP A 93 -12.09 -7.74 -0.34
C ASP A 93 -10.87 -7.63 0.59
N TRP A 94 -10.20 -8.76 0.78
CA TRP A 94 -9.04 -8.90 1.64
C TRP A 94 -7.80 -8.24 1.01
N TRP A 95 -7.05 -7.54 1.82
CA TRP A 95 -5.81 -6.89 1.39
C TRP A 95 -4.67 -7.89 1.32
N HIS A 96 -3.78 -7.70 0.33
CA HIS A 96 -2.62 -8.55 0.08
C HIS A 96 -1.38 -7.71 -0.17
N PHE A 97 -0.23 -8.31 0.13
CA PHE A 97 1.08 -7.78 -0.22
C PHE A 97 1.68 -8.68 -1.31
N PRO A 98 1.76 -8.21 -2.58
CA PRO A 98 2.34 -9.01 -3.66
C PRO A 98 3.86 -9.00 -3.53
N ALA A 99 4.44 -10.14 -3.16
CA ALA A 99 5.85 -10.30 -2.81
C ALA A 99 6.61 -11.16 -3.81
N LEU A 100 7.76 -10.67 -4.25
CA LEU A 100 8.79 -11.45 -4.92
C LEU A 100 9.95 -11.67 -3.96
N ALA A 101 10.27 -12.93 -3.66
CA ALA A 101 11.40 -13.28 -2.80
C ALA A 101 12.71 -13.21 -3.60
N MET A 102 13.67 -12.42 -3.11
CA MET A 102 15.01 -12.31 -3.70
C MET A 102 16.00 -13.29 -3.06
N ARG A 103 15.61 -13.95 -1.99
CA ARG A 103 16.33 -15.02 -1.30
C ARG A 103 15.32 -15.93 -0.62
N ASP A 104 15.76 -17.12 -0.21
CA ASP A 104 14.95 -17.98 0.65
C ASP A 104 14.61 -17.24 1.94
N THR A 105 13.34 -17.26 2.34
CA THR A 105 12.87 -16.47 3.47
C THR A 105 11.69 -17.12 4.18
N PHE A 106 11.56 -16.81 5.46
CA PHE A 106 10.42 -17.13 6.29
C PHE A 106 9.90 -15.86 6.96
N ILE A 107 8.61 -15.60 6.80
CA ILE A 107 7.92 -14.47 7.40
C ILE A 107 6.88 -15.05 8.36
N PRO A 108 7.05 -14.87 9.68
CA PRO A 108 6.10 -15.42 10.65
C PRO A 108 4.78 -14.66 10.61
N LYS A 109 3.70 -15.36 10.93
CA LYS A 109 2.39 -14.75 11.17
C LYS A 109 2.51 -13.56 12.12
N ASN A 110 1.74 -12.54 11.86
CA ASN A 110 1.73 -11.27 12.61
C ASN A 110 3.00 -10.41 12.48
N ALA A 111 3.99 -10.82 11.69
CA ALA A 111 5.09 -9.92 11.34
C ALA A 111 4.58 -8.70 10.57
N ARG A 112 5.05 -7.52 10.93
CA ARG A 112 4.74 -6.27 10.23
C ARG A 112 5.60 -6.18 8.98
N ILE A 113 4.97 -6.29 7.79
CA ILE A 113 5.70 -6.37 6.50
C ILE A 113 5.46 -5.18 5.58
N CYS A 114 4.43 -4.42 5.80
CA CYS A 114 4.09 -3.25 5.00
C CYS A 114 3.36 -2.22 5.85
N GLN A 115 3.00 -1.12 5.22
CA GLN A 115 2.33 -0.01 5.87
C GLN A 115 1.41 0.69 4.88
N PHE A 116 0.40 1.38 5.38
CA PHE A 116 -0.54 2.12 4.55
C PHE A 116 -0.83 3.51 5.10
N ARG A 117 -1.32 4.36 4.24
CA ARG A 117 -1.93 5.64 4.62
C ARG A 117 -3.11 5.96 3.72
N LEU A 118 -3.97 6.87 4.16
CA LEU A 118 -5.07 7.39 3.38
C LEU A 118 -4.63 8.58 2.54
N LEU A 119 -5.21 8.67 1.34
CA LEU A 119 -5.12 9.83 0.46
C LEU A 119 -6.53 10.26 0.06
N PRO A 120 -6.78 11.56 -0.20
CA PRO A 120 -8.01 11.98 -0.84
C PRO A 120 -8.15 11.32 -2.22
N ASN A 121 -9.38 10.97 -2.59
CA ASN A 121 -9.66 10.47 -3.93
C ASN A 121 -9.25 11.49 -5.00
N GLN A 122 -8.97 10.97 -6.19
CA GLN A 122 -8.75 11.81 -7.36
C GLN A 122 -9.96 12.72 -7.58
N MET A 123 -9.72 13.99 -7.79
CA MET A 123 -10.78 14.93 -8.19
C MET A 123 -11.39 14.53 -9.55
N ASN A 124 -12.62 14.94 -9.80
CA ASN A 124 -13.25 14.74 -11.10
C ASN A 124 -12.45 15.43 -12.19
N ILE A 125 -12.08 14.68 -13.22
CA ILE A 125 -11.29 15.17 -14.34
C ILE A 125 -12.04 14.92 -15.63
N ILE A 126 -12.05 15.95 -16.50
CA ILE A 126 -12.53 15.81 -17.88
C ILE A 126 -11.31 15.74 -18.78
N MET A 127 -11.21 14.66 -19.57
CA MET A 127 -10.17 14.52 -20.57
C MET A 127 -10.63 15.12 -21.90
N GLN A 128 -10.05 16.26 -22.27
CA GLN A 128 -10.33 16.92 -23.54
C GLN A 128 -9.24 16.58 -24.55
N LYS A 129 -9.60 15.89 -25.63
CA LYS A 129 -8.68 15.64 -26.73
C LYS A 129 -8.41 16.93 -27.48
N VAL A 130 -7.14 17.25 -27.63
CA VAL A 130 -6.68 18.41 -28.41
C VAL A 130 -5.59 17.98 -29.37
N ASN A 131 -5.36 18.73 -30.46
CA ASN A 131 -4.26 18.46 -31.40
C ASN A 131 -2.94 19.09 -30.96
N HIS A 132 -2.99 20.15 -30.15
CA HIS A 132 -1.82 20.89 -29.68
C HIS A 132 -2.00 21.27 -28.23
N LEU A 133 -0.89 21.17 -27.46
CA LEU A 133 -0.76 21.75 -26.13
C LEU A 133 -0.15 23.15 -26.24
N SER A 134 -0.47 24.02 -25.31
CA SER A 134 -0.13 25.45 -25.42
C SER A 134 1.31 25.81 -25.06
N ASN A 135 2.04 24.90 -24.39
CA ASN A 135 3.40 25.18 -23.94
C ASN A 135 4.46 24.57 -24.85
N ASN A 136 5.65 25.16 -24.86
CA ASN A 136 6.82 24.56 -25.48
C ASN A 136 7.24 23.28 -24.77
N ASP A 137 7.89 22.38 -25.51
CA ASP A 137 8.44 21.16 -24.93
C ASP A 137 9.49 21.49 -23.85
N ARG A 138 9.34 20.87 -22.68
CA ARG A 138 10.32 21.02 -21.60
C ARG A 138 11.50 20.06 -21.76
N GLY A 139 11.28 18.91 -22.39
CA GLY A 139 12.20 17.80 -22.39
C GLY A 139 12.09 16.93 -21.13
N GLY A 140 12.89 15.89 -21.09
CA GLY A 140 12.93 14.93 -19.99
C GLY A 140 14.02 13.88 -20.26
N LEU A 141 14.03 12.80 -19.46
CA LEU A 141 14.95 11.66 -19.63
C LEU A 141 16.44 12.08 -19.75
N GLY A 142 16.87 12.99 -18.86
CA GLY A 142 18.25 13.49 -18.86
C GLY A 142 18.51 14.67 -19.79
N SER A 143 17.47 15.29 -20.36
CA SER A 143 17.61 16.46 -21.23
C SER A 143 18.30 17.65 -20.57
N THR A 144 18.33 17.73 -19.24
CA THR A 144 19.04 18.75 -18.45
C THR A 144 20.50 18.42 -18.18
N GLY A 145 21.01 17.29 -18.69
CA GLY A 145 22.38 16.83 -18.51
C GLY A 145 22.59 15.99 -17.26
N THR A 146 23.80 15.44 -17.15
CA THR A 146 24.20 14.53 -16.06
C THR A 146 25.27 15.13 -15.13
N ASN A 147 25.62 16.39 -15.31
CA ASN A 147 26.62 17.11 -14.50
C ASN A 147 25.95 18.08 -13.54
#